data_7698047cc50ec3381872cc9917ec82b9
#
_entry.id   7698047cc50ec3381872cc9917ec82b9
#
_cell.length_a   1.000
_cell.length_b   1.000
_cell.length_c   1.000
_cell.angle_alpha   90.00
_cell.angle_beta   90.00
_cell.angle_gamma   90.00
#
_symmetry.space_group_name_H-M   'P 1'
#
loop_
_entity.id
_entity.type
_entity.pdbx_description
1 polymer ?
#
loop_
_entity_poly.entity_id
_entity_poly.type
_entity_poly.pdbx_seq_one_letter_code
_entity_poly.pdbx_strand_id
1 'polypeptide(L)'
;KVGYIKSTSKQEIEEQSEFLISKGCSKIYVETSKDFQSKEKLKDAIESLSKEDTLAVTRLSILCISVQSLLEIMYELKNKDVSLEVIQQNFNSKDNHSLDELLLYLIEFVEDIKVEKRVLGMLNGKRVGRPLKLTENQIFQAIKLKHSQSSKQVANKFGVARSTLLRHI
;
A
#
# COMPACT_ATOMS: atom_id res chain seq x y z
N LYS A 1 15.71 -3.28 21.04
CA LYS A 1 14.59 -2.79 20.22
C LYS A 1 15.09 -2.45 18.83
N VAL A 2 14.48 -3.00 17.79
CA VAL A 2 14.88 -2.84 16.38
C VAL A 2 13.77 -2.14 15.62
N GLY A 3 14.14 -1.14 14.82
CA GLY A 3 13.23 -0.42 13.93
C GLY A 3 13.19 -1.00 12.52
N TYR A 4 12.04 -0.93 11.86
CA TYR A 4 11.90 -1.25 10.45
C TYR A 4 11.19 -0.13 9.70
N ILE A 5 11.76 0.23 8.55
CA ILE A 5 11.27 1.28 7.65
C ILE A 5 11.16 0.70 6.25
N LYS A 6 10.10 1.05 5.54
CA LYS A 6 9.94 0.78 4.12
C LYS A 6 9.58 2.06 3.39
N SER A 7 10.52 2.60 2.62
CA SER A 7 10.31 3.76 1.77
C SER A 7 11.35 3.83 0.66
N THR A 8 11.00 4.47 -0.46
CA THR A 8 11.92 4.80 -1.56
C THR A 8 12.39 6.25 -1.51
N SER A 9 11.82 7.07 -0.64
CA SER A 9 12.18 8.48 -0.44
C SER A 9 13.28 8.59 0.61
N LYS A 10 14.42 9.21 0.25
CA LYS A 10 15.51 9.44 1.21
C LYS A 10 15.08 10.30 2.38
N GLN A 11 14.33 11.38 2.11
CA GLN A 11 13.85 12.27 3.15
C GLN A 11 12.95 11.53 4.15
N GLU A 12 12.01 10.73 3.66
CA GLU A 12 11.12 9.95 4.52
C GLU A 12 11.89 8.92 5.35
N ILE A 13 12.93 8.29 4.79
CA ILE A 13 13.80 7.37 5.53
C ILE A 13 14.54 8.08 6.65
N GLU A 14 15.09 9.28 6.39
CA GLU A 14 15.77 10.08 7.41
C GLU A 14 14.83 10.48 8.54
N GLU A 15 13.67 11.06 8.23
CA GLU A 15 12.66 11.47 9.20
C GLU A 15 12.17 10.29 10.07
N GLN A 16 11.85 9.15 9.44
CA GLN A 16 11.42 7.96 10.17
C GLN A 16 12.56 7.34 11.00
N SER A 17 13.80 7.39 10.51
CA SER A 17 14.96 6.90 11.24
C SER A 17 15.21 7.70 12.51
N GLU A 18 15.23 9.04 12.42
CA GLU A 18 15.36 9.92 13.58
C GLU A 18 14.23 9.67 14.59
N PHE A 19 13.00 9.52 14.10
CA PHE A 19 11.85 9.25 14.95
C PHE A 19 11.97 7.89 15.67
N LEU A 20 12.36 6.82 14.98
CA LEU A 20 12.54 5.51 15.61
C LEU A 20 13.71 5.48 16.60
N ILE A 21 14.81 6.20 16.30
CA ILE A 21 15.95 6.37 17.23
C ILE A 21 15.49 7.09 18.50
N SER A 22 14.71 8.18 18.37
CA SER A 22 14.15 8.90 19.52
C SER A 22 13.26 8.05 20.41
N LYS A 23 12.66 6.98 19.84
CA LYS A 23 11.84 5.98 20.55
C LYS A 23 12.65 4.78 21.10
N GLY A 24 13.99 4.89 21.04
CA GLY A 24 14.90 3.90 21.65
C GLY A 24 15.24 2.71 20.76
N CYS A 25 15.08 2.81 19.44
CA CYS A 25 15.60 1.79 18.54
C CYS A 25 17.11 1.89 18.43
N SER A 26 17.81 0.78 18.71
CA SER A 26 19.27 0.68 18.63
C SER A 26 19.79 0.33 17.23
N LYS A 27 18.91 -0.23 16.39
CA LYS A 27 19.23 -0.61 15.01
C LYS A 27 18.00 -0.41 14.14
N ILE A 28 18.20 0.01 12.90
CA ILE A 28 17.10 0.22 11.94
C ILE A 28 17.42 -0.55 10.67
N TYR A 29 16.42 -1.28 10.18
CA TYR A 29 16.45 -1.94 8.88
C TYR A 29 15.58 -1.16 7.90
N VAL A 30 16.18 -0.83 6.75
CA VAL A 30 15.52 -0.02 5.71
C VAL A 30 15.32 -0.85 4.45
N GLU A 31 14.05 -1.01 4.06
CA GLU A 31 13.64 -1.63 2.81
C GLU A 31 13.36 -0.55 1.76
N THR A 32 14.22 -0.44 0.74
CA THR A 32 14.13 0.57 -0.32
C THR A 32 13.50 0.02 -1.61
N SER A 33 13.08 -1.25 -1.61
CA SER A 33 12.48 -1.87 -2.79
C SER A 33 11.16 -1.20 -3.19
N LYS A 34 11.03 -0.90 -4.49
CA LYS A 34 9.75 -0.48 -5.09
C LYS A 34 8.73 -1.62 -5.14
N ASP A 35 9.19 -2.85 -5.02
CA ASP A 35 8.30 -4.01 -4.89
C ASP A 35 7.77 -4.09 -3.46
N PHE A 36 6.47 -3.87 -3.33
CA PHE A 36 5.79 -3.97 -2.03
C PHE A 36 5.76 -5.39 -1.46
N GLN A 37 6.01 -6.39 -2.29
CA GLN A 37 6.12 -7.78 -1.84
C GLN A 37 7.50 -8.14 -1.32
N SER A 38 8.53 -7.34 -1.66
CA SER A 38 9.86 -7.52 -1.10
C SER A 38 9.83 -7.26 0.40
N LYS A 39 10.30 -8.24 1.16
CA LYS A 39 10.38 -8.23 2.63
C LYS A 39 11.74 -8.74 3.12
N GLU A 40 12.77 -8.62 2.29
CA GLU A 40 14.11 -9.14 2.62
C GLU A 40 14.64 -8.50 3.90
N LYS A 41 14.57 -7.17 3.97
CA LYS A 41 15.04 -6.44 5.15
C LYS A 41 14.14 -6.63 6.38
N LEU A 42 12.86 -6.89 6.19
CA LEU A 42 11.98 -7.27 7.29
C LEU A 42 12.36 -8.64 7.85
N LYS A 43 12.66 -9.61 7.01
CA LYS A 43 13.16 -10.93 7.45
C LYS A 43 14.47 -10.79 8.20
N ASP A 44 15.45 -10.06 7.64
CA ASP A 44 16.72 -9.78 8.32
C ASP A 44 16.49 -9.14 9.70
N ALA A 45 15.54 -8.21 9.80
CA ALA A 45 15.16 -7.57 11.07
C ALA A 45 14.60 -8.59 12.07
N ILE A 46 13.62 -9.40 11.64
CA ILE A 46 12.99 -10.42 12.50
C ILE A 46 14.00 -11.51 12.91
N GLU A 47 14.91 -11.91 12.02
CA GLU A 47 15.96 -12.88 12.32
C GLU A 47 16.96 -12.36 13.35
N SER A 48 17.25 -11.06 13.34
CA SER A 48 18.19 -10.42 14.28
C SER A 48 17.60 -10.25 15.69
N LEU A 49 16.28 -10.39 15.85
CA LEU A 49 15.61 -10.23 17.14
C LEU A 49 15.70 -11.50 17.97
N SER A 50 16.00 -11.30 19.26
CA SER A 50 16.00 -12.33 20.30
C SER A 50 14.72 -12.28 21.11
N LYS A 51 14.54 -13.30 21.97
CA LYS A 51 13.43 -13.34 22.93
C LYS A 51 13.35 -12.04 23.74
N GLU A 52 12.13 -11.55 23.96
CA GLU A 52 11.80 -10.31 24.67
C GLU A 52 12.18 -9.01 23.95
N ASP A 53 12.80 -9.10 22.77
CA ASP A 53 13.05 -7.94 21.94
C ASP A 53 11.74 -7.33 21.39
N THR A 54 11.86 -6.14 20.82
CA THR A 54 10.74 -5.41 20.21
C THR A 54 11.06 -5.02 18.79
N LEU A 55 10.18 -5.37 17.85
CA LEU A 55 10.14 -4.80 16.51
C LEU A 55 9.30 -3.53 16.56
N ALA A 56 9.87 -2.39 16.17
CA ALA A 56 9.19 -1.12 16.16
C ALA A 56 8.97 -0.62 14.73
N VAL A 57 7.77 -0.17 14.44
CA VAL A 57 7.40 0.47 13.16
C VAL A 57 6.61 1.74 13.42
N THR A 58 6.59 2.64 12.46
CA THR A 58 5.79 3.86 12.59
C THR A 58 4.30 3.57 12.39
N ARG A 59 3.95 2.71 11.42
CA ARG A 59 2.57 2.29 11.08
C ARG A 59 2.54 0.82 10.67
N LEU A 60 1.40 0.15 10.86
CA LEU A 60 1.23 -1.26 10.46
C LEU A 60 1.37 -1.48 8.94
N SER A 61 0.94 -0.52 8.12
CA SER A 61 1.01 -0.60 6.66
C SER A 61 2.44 -0.70 6.11
N ILE A 62 3.44 -0.31 6.89
CA ILE A 62 4.87 -0.47 6.53
C ILE A 62 5.28 -1.95 6.49
N LEU A 63 4.70 -2.79 7.35
CA LEU A 63 5.02 -4.22 7.43
C LEU A 63 4.48 -5.01 6.23
N CYS A 64 3.26 -4.69 5.80
CA CYS A 64 2.57 -5.46 4.77
C CYS A 64 1.32 -4.74 4.25
N ILE A 65 0.80 -5.22 3.11
CA ILE A 65 -0.36 -4.66 2.41
C ILE A 65 -1.58 -5.60 2.42
N SER A 66 -1.63 -6.56 3.33
CA SER A 66 -2.78 -7.44 3.51
C SER A 66 -2.90 -7.90 4.96
N VAL A 67 -4.14 -8.12 5.40
CA VAL A 67 -4.42 -8.65 6.75
C VAL A 67 -3.80 -10.03 6.93
N GLN A 68 -3.86 -10.87 5.89
CA GLN A 68 -3.26 -12.21 5.95
C GLN A 68 -1.74 -12.13 6.23
N SER A 69 -1.01 -11.29 5.51
CA SER A 69 0.43 -11.11 5.74
C SER A 69 0.74 -10.50 7.12
N LEU A 70 -0.16 -9.65 7.64
CA LEU A 70 -0.02 -9.12 9.00
C LEU A 70 -0.13 -10.25 10.02
N LEU A 71 -1.12 -11.13 9.88
CA LEU A 71 -1.30 -12.28 10.79
C LEU A 71 -0.11 -13.23 10.73
N GLU A 72 0.45 -13.50 9.55
CA GLU A 72 1.66 -14.31 9.39
C GLU A 72 2.86 -13.70 10.15
N ILE A 73 3.10 -12.39 10.00
CA ILE A 73 4.16 -11.68 10.71
C ILE A 73 3.92 -11.72 12.22
N MET A 74 2.70 -11.44 12.67
CA MET A 74 2.36 -11.49 14.09
C MET A 74 2.55 -12.88 14.69
N TYR A 75 2.22 -13.93 13.96
CA TYR A 75 2.45 -15.32 14.37
C TYR A 75 3.94 -15.64 14.48
N GLU A 76 4.75 -15.18 13.52
CA GLU A 76 6.21 -15.36 13.55
C GLU A 76 6.85 -14.64 14.74
N LEU A 77 6.48 -13.38 15.00
CA LEU A 77 6.95 -12.62 16.16
C LEU A 77 6.57 -13.29 17.48
N LYS A 78 5.32 -13.77 17.57
CA LYS A 78 4.84 -14.50 18.75
C LYS A 78 5.65 -15.79 19.02
N ASN A 79 5.96 -16.56 17.98
CA ASN A 79 6.74 -17.79 18.13
C ASN A 79 8.18 -17.52 18.59
N LYS A 80 8.72 -16.34 18.30
CA LYS A 80 10.02 -15.89 18.78
C LYS A 80 9.98 -15.17 20.14
N ASP A 81 8.79 -15.00 20.71
CA ASP A 81 8.57 -14.21 21.93
C ASP A 81 9.03 -12.74 21.79
N VAL A 82 8.86 -12.19 20.58
CA VAL A 82 9.17 -10.82 20.20
C VAL A 82 7.90 -10.00 20.18
N SER A 83 7.94 -8.77 20.70
CA SER A 83 6.81 -7.85 20.65
C SER A 83 6.83 -6.95 19.42
N LEU A 84 5.64 -6.55 18.96
CA LEU A 84 5.44 -5.52 17.96
C LEU A 84 5.00 -4.23 18.62
N GLU A 85 5.66 -3.13 18.29
CA GLU A 85 5.27 -1.78 18.69
C GLU A 85 5.00 -0.92 17.47
N VAL A 86 3.81 -0.32 17.40
CA VAL A 86 3.40 0.60 16.35
C VAL A 86 3.26 1.99 16.96
N ILE A 87 4.22 2.86 16.64
CA ILE A 87 4.43 4.07 17.43
C ILE A 87 3.32 5.11 17.21
N GLN A 88 2.86 5.32 15.98
CA GLN A 88 1.81 6.32 15.70
C GLN A 88 0.45 5.93 16.30
N GLN A 89 0.20 4.64 16.45
CA GLN A 89 -1.05 4.11 16.99
C GLN A 89 -0.96 3.83 18.50
N ASN A 90 0.19 4.10 19.13
CA ASN A 90 0.47 3.71 20.53
C ASN A 90 0.11 2.25 20.83
N PHE A 91 0.32 1.37 19.85
CA PHE A 91 0.03 -0.04 20.01
C PHE A 91 1.29 -0.81 20.40
N ASN A 92 1.19 -1.66 21.41
CA ASN A 92 2.22 -2.62 21.76
C ASN A 92 1.56 -4.00 21.99
N SER A 93 2.04 -5.01 21.30
CA SER A 93 1.48 -6.37 21.36
C SER A 93 1.63 -7.06 22.73
N LYS A 94 2.43 -6.49 23.63
CA LYS A 94 2.53 -6.95 25.03
C LYS A 94 1.42 -6.40 25.94
N ASP A 95 0.80 -5.31 25.53
CA ASP A 95 -0.24 -4.68 26.35
C ASP A 95 -1.57 -5.44 26.23
N ASN A 96 -2.37 -5.33 27.28
CA ASN A 96 -3.71 -5.88 27.27
C ASN A 96 -4.65 -4.92 26.53
N HIS A 97 -4.96 -5.27 25.30
CA HIS A 97 -5.93 -4.54 24.48
C HIS A 97 -7.31 -5.20 24.56
N SER A 98 -8.35 -4.40 24.62
CA SER A 98 -9.71 -4.89 24.45
C SER A 98 -9.94 -5.32 22.98
N LEU A 99 -10.94 -6.17 22.76
CA LEU A 99 -11.30 -6.58 21.40
C LEU A 99 -11.67 -5.37 20.52
N ASP A 100 -12.36 -4.39 21.08
CA ASP A 100 -12.77 -3.18 20.37
C ASP A 100 -11.56 -2.35 19.91
N GLU A 101 -10.54 -2.20 20.77
CA GLU A 101 -9.30 -1.52 20.40
C GLU A 101 -8.57 -2.24 19.28
N LEU A 102 -8.46 -3.57 19.34
CA LEU A 102 -7.84 -4.37 18.29
C LEU A 102 -8.57 -4.22 16.95
N LEU A 103 -9.90 -4.19 16.97
CA LEU A 103 -10.71 -3.96 15.78
C LEU A 103 -10.49 -2.56 15.19
N LEU A 104 -10.35 -1.53 16.03
CA LEU A 104 -10.03 -0.17 15.56
C LEU A 104 -8.67 -0.12 14.88
N TYR A 105 -7.62 -0.72 15.45
CA TYR A 105 -6.31 -0.79 14.80
C TYR A 105 -6.37 -1.53 13.44
N LEU A 106 -7.17 -2.58 13.34
CA LEU A 106 -7.36 -3.29 12.06
C LEU A 106 -8.13 -2.45 11.04
N ILE A 107 -9.11 -1.66 11.46
CA ILE A 107 -9.85 -0.75 10.57
C ILE A 107 -8.88 0.30 10.00
N GLU A 108 -8.10 0.97 10.84
CA GLU A 108 -7.08 1.94 10.42
C GLU A 108 -6.07 1.32 9.45
N PHE A 109 -5.57 0.13 9.77
CA PHE A 109 -4.66 -0.61 8.90
C PHE A 109 -5.26 -0.90 7.52
N VAL A 110 -6.52 -1.32 7.46
CA VAL A 110 -7.22 -1.59 6.19
C VAL A 110 -7.40 -0.31 5.37
N GLU A 111 -7.71 0.82 6.01
CA GLU A 111 -7.81 2.11 5.32
C GLU A 111 -6.44 2.57 4.78
N ASP A 112 -5.38 2.47 5.57
CA ASP A 112 -4.01 2.77 5.13
C ASP A 112 -3.61 1.94 3.91
N ILE A 113 -3.86 0.63 3.94
CA ILE A 113 -3.59 -0.27 2.80
C ILE A 113 -4.35 0.17 1.54
N LYS A 114 -5.60 0.59 1.66
CA LYS A 114 -6.39 1.07 0.51
C LYS A 114 -5.73 2.30 -0.13
N VAL A 115 -5.25 3.23 0.69
CA VAL A 115 -4.53 4.43 0.22
C VAL A 115 -3.24 4.02 -0.48
N GLU A 116 -2.41 3.20 0.15
CA GLU A 116 -1.14 2.75 -0.43
C GLU A 116 -1.31 1.97 -1.73
N LYS A 117 -2.26 1.04 -1.79
CA LYS A 117 -2.59 0.31 -3.04
C LYS A 117 -3.04 1.24 -4.15
N ARG A 118 -3.77 2.31 -3.83
CA ARG A 118 -4.19 3.32 -4.81
C ARG A 118 -2.98 4.09 -5.35
N VAL A 119 -2.11 4.56 -4.48
CA VAL A 119 -0.87 5.27 -4.84
C VAL A 119 0.01 4.39 -5.72
N LEU A 120 0.23 3.14 -5.33
CA LEU A 120 0.97 2.16 -6.12
C LEU A 120 0.35 1.92 -7.51
N GLY A 121 -0.98 1.80 -7.56
CA GLY A 121 -1.70 1.67 -8.82
C GLY A 121 -1.43 2.85 -9.75
N MET A 122 -1.42 4.08 -9.21
CA MET A 122 -1.11 5.30 -9.98
C MET A 122 0.35 5.32 -10.46
N LEU A 123 1.31 4.99 -9.58
CA LEU A 123 2.73 4.94 -9.92
C LEU A 123 3.03 3.89 -11.01
N ASN A 124 2.28 2.80 -11.03
CA ASN A 124 2.36 1.75 -12.05
C ASN A 124 1.52 2.07 -13.32
N GLY A 125 1.10 3.31 -13.49
CA GLY A 125 0.34 3.75 -14.68
C GLY A 125 -1.10 3.23 -14.74
N LYS A 126 -1.62 2.62 -13.67
CA LYS A 126 -3.02 2.19 -13.61
C LYS A 126 -3.92 3.42 -13.43
N ARG A 127 -4.80 3.66 -14.39
CA ARG A 127 -5.81 4.72 -14.26
C ARG A 127 -6.82 4.34 -13.18
N VAL A 128 -7.11 5.28 -12.29
CA VAL A 128 -8.16 5.11 -11.28
C VAL A 128 -9.52 5.27 -11.96
N GLY A 129 -10.39 4.30 -11.76
CA GLY A 129 -11.76 4.33 -12.28
C GLY A 129 -12.05 3.25 -13.32
N ARG A 130 -13.23 3.33 -13.92
CA ARG A 130 -13.66 2.39 -14.95
C ARG A 130 -12.80 2.55 -16.20
N PRO A 131 -12.29 1.46 -16.79
CA PRO A 131 -11.54 1.54 -18.04
C PRO A 131 -12.31 2.30 -19.13
N LEU A 132 -11.62 3.15 -19.87
CA LEU A 132 -12.22 3.81 -21.02
C LEU A 132 -12.64 2.75 -22.04
N LYS A 133 -13.87 2.86 -22.54
CA LYS A 133 -14.39 1.96 -23.57
C LYS A 133 -13.76 2.17 -24.96
N LEU A 134 -13.15 3.35 -25.16
CA LEU A 134 -12.47 3.73 -26.39
C LEU A 134 -11.03 4.11 -26.07
N THR A 135 -10.08 3.62 -26.86
CA THR A 135 -8.68 4.07 -26.82
C THR A 135 -8.53 5.42 -27.50
N GLU A 136 -7.44 6.15 -27.23
CA GLU A 136 -7.16 7.45 -27.85
C GLU A 136 -7.16 7.36 -29.38
N ASN A 137 -6.57 6.30 -29.95
CA ASN A 137 -6.59 6.05 -31.41
C ASN A 137 -8.00 5.82 -31.94
N GLN A 138 -8.85 5.10 -31.19
CA GLN A 138 -10.25 4.90 -31.57
C GLN A 138 -11.06 6.19 -31.50
N ILE A 139 -10.81 7.05 -30.51
CA ILE A 139 -11.43 8.37 -30.41
C ILE A 139 -11.04 9.23 -31.62
N PHE A 140 -9.75 9.27 -31.97
CA PHE A 140 -9.27 10.02 -33.15
C PHE A 140 -9.89 9.52 -34.45
N GLN A 141 -9.99 8.20 -34.63
CA GLN A 141 -10.68 7.60 -35.80
C GLN A 141 -12.18 7.93 -35.79
N ALA A 142 -12.82 7.91 -34.62
CA ALA A 142 -14.23 8.23 -34.50
C ALA A 142 -14.54 9.69 -34.86
N ILE A 143 -13.67 10.63 -34.48
CA ILE A 143 -13.77 12.05 -34.89
C ILE A 143 -13.70 12.18 -36.40
N LYS A 144 -12.73 11.52 -37.06
CA LYS A 144 -12.60 11.53 -38.50
C LYS A 144 -13.85 10.98 -39.23
N LEU A 145 -14.37 9.85 -38.73
CA LEU A 145 -15.55 9.21 -39.34
C LEU A 145 -16.84 10.02 -39.13
N LYS A 146 -16.92 10.85 -38.10
CA LYS A 146 -18.10 11.69 -37.81
C LYS A 146 -18.33 12.76 -38.92
N HIS A 147 -17.31 13.14 -39.66
CA HIS A 147 -17.49 14.06 -40.78
C HIS A 147 -18.27 13.45 -41.97
N SER A 148 -18.31 12.12 -42.09
CA SER A 148 -18.96 11.41 -43.19
C SER A 148 -20.09 10.45 -42.76
N GLN A 149 -20.20 10.15 -41.47
CA GLN A 149 -21.14 9.16 -40.92
C GLN A 149 -21.90 9.69 -39.73
N SER A 150 -23.12 9.18 -39.50
CA SER A 150 -23.91 9.55 -38.32
C SER A 150 -23.27 9.02 -37.02
N SER A 151 -23.45 9.73 -35.90
CA SER A 151 -22.94 9.30 -34.61
C SER A 151 -23.43 7.90 -34.21
N LYS A 152 -24.58 7.44 -34.68
CA LYS A 152 -25.10 6.08 -34.44
C LYS A 152 -24.28 5.02 -35.18
N GLN A 153 -23.97 5.29 -36.45
CA GLN A 153 -23.15 4.38 -37.28
C GLN A 153 -21.71 4.28 -36.77
N VAL A 154 -21.12 5.41 -36.37
CA VAL A 154 -19.77 5.45 -35.79
C VAL A 154 -19.76 4.68 -34.44
N ALA A 155 -20.74 4.90 -33.58
CA ALA A 155 -20.84 4.19 -32.30
C ALA A 155 -20.93 2.66 -32.46
N ASN A 156 -21.76 2.21 -33.42
CA ASN A 156 -21.90 0.79 -33.75
C ASN A 156 -20.58 0.18 -34.27
N LYS A 157 -19.81 0.93 -35.07
CA LYS A 157 -18.52 0.47 -35.61
C LYS A 157 -17.48 0.20 -34.49
N PHE A 158 -17.51 0.97 -33.45
CA PHE A 158 -16.62 0.78 -32.27
C PHE A 158 -17.25 -0.03 -31.13
N GLY A 159 -18.44 -0.59 -31.30
CA GLY A 159 -19.11 -1.43 -30.30
C GLY A 159 -19.47 -0.68 -29.00
N VAL A 160 -19.73 0.63 -29.09
CA VAL A 160 -20.08 1.46 -27.94
C VAL A 160 -21.45 2.11 -28.07
N ALA A 161 -22.05 2.49 -26.96
CA ALA A 161 -23.28 3.26 -26.99
C ALA A 161 -23.03 4.67 -27.58
N ARG A 162 -24.02 5.23 -28.29
CA ARG A 162 -23.94 6.59 -28.85
C ARG A 162 -23.59 7.63 -27.78
N SER A 163 -24.14 7.52 -26.59
CA SER A 163 -23.84 8.40 -25.45
C SER A 163 -22.39 8.32 -25.00
N THR A 164 -21.78 7.13 -25.07
CA THR A 164 -20.36 6.92 -24.76
C THR A 164 -19.49 7.60 -25.82
N LEU A 165 -19.82 7.43 -27.09
CA LEU A 165 -19.11 8.09 -28.19
C LEU A 165 -19.17 9.62 -28.06
N LEU A 166 -20.37 10.19 -27.87
CA LEU A 166 -20.59 11.65 -27.78
C LEU A 166 -19.93 12.31 -26.55
N ARG A 167 -19.50 11.52 -25.58
CA ARG A 167 -18.79 12.02 -24.40
C ARG A 167 -17.29 12.21 -24.65
N HIS A 168 -16.79 11.64 -25.75
CA HIS A 168 -15.36 11.63 -26.11
C HIS A 168 -15.02 12.37 -27.40
N ILE A 169 -16.04 12.87 -28.15
CA ILE A 169 -15.87 13.60 -29.43
C ILE A 169 -16.54 14.95 -29.41
#